data_54a84b264d72c19100cccc05385cd679
#
_entry.id   54a84b264d72c19100cccc05385cd679
#
_cell.length_a   1.000
_cell.length_b   1.000
_cell.length_c   1.000
_cell.angle_alpha   90.00
_cell.angle_beta   90.00
_cell.angle_gamma   90.00
#
_symmetry.space_group_name_H-M   'P 1'
#
loop_
_entity.id
_entity.type
_entity.pdbx_description
1 polymer ?
#
loop_
_entity_poly.entity_id
_entity_poly.type
_entity_poly.pdbx_seq_one_letter_code
_entity_poly.pdbx_strand_id
1 'polypeptide(L)'
;MSNPCPSTFLDKNINIAAELDITKNEKKYSPGSNFAKWMLQEIKRLILNIMSGSRSVNTEILDYFHPMPGTENNGNRTWMAATGEDEYIEIKQTGDKSFNITLVGRDKRLRKETPYSGVAVATIIKSLSEKTAALETHSADTVLRKKLVNSIVINNTDFNYE
;
A
#
# COMPACT_ATOMS: atom_id res chain seq x y z
N MET A 1 3.71 -36.25 -16.32
CA MET A 1 4.07 -35.71 -15.00
C MET A 1 4.08 -34.20 -15.02
N SER A 2 3.45 -33.62 -14.08
CA SER A 2 3.42 -32.17 -13.99
C SER A 2 4.80 -31.63 -13.61
N ASN A 3 5.13 -30.49 -14.16
CA ASN A 3 6.30 -29.75 -13.80
C ASN A 3 6.16 -29.26 -12.34
N PRO A 4 7.05 -29.66 -11.41
CA PRO A 4 6.89 -29.27 -10.01
C PRO A 4 6.97 -27.77 -9.79
N CYS A 5 7.72 -27.02 -10.59
CA CYS A 5 7.85 -25.59 -10.42
C CYS A 5 6.54 -24.82 -10.55
N PRO A 6 5.72 -25.01 -11.61
CA PRO A 6 4.43 -24.36 -11.67
C PRO A 6 3.49 -24.78 -10.54
N SER A 7 3.51 -26.05 -10.18
CA SER A 7 2.69 -26.56 -9.07
C SER A 7 3.08 -25.90 -7.74
N THR A 8 4.38 -25.84 -7.45
CA THR A 8 4.89 -25.20 -6.24
C THR A 8 4.56 -23.70 -6.22
N PHE A 9 4.69 -23.05 -7.36
CA PHE A 9 4.36 -21.63 -7.47
C PHE A 9 2.88 -21.40 -7.19
N LEU A 10 2.00 -22.19 -7.79
CA LEU A 10 0.56 -22.11 -7.57
C LEU A 10 0.18 -22.37 -6.13
N ASP A 11 0.82 -23.34 -5.47
CA ASP A 11 0.57 -23.64 -4.08
C ASP A 11 0.86 -22.44 -3.17
N LYS A 12 1.90 -21.68 -3.49
CA LYS A 12 2.29 -20.50 -2.70
C LYS A 12 1.38 -19.30 -2.95
N ASN A 13 0.72 -19.24 -4.09
CA ASN A 13 -0.07 -18.09 -4.52
C ASN A 13 -1.52 -18.44 -4.83
N ILE A 14 -2.01 -19.55 -4.30
CA ILE A 14 -3.30 -20.11 -4.70
C ILE A 14 -4.47 -19.15 -4.46
N ASN A 15 -4.47 -18.45 -3.35
CA ASN A 15 -5.52 -17.50 -3.05
C ASN A 15 -5.46 -16.27 -3.96
N ILE A 16 -4.26 -15.84 -4.33
CA ILE A 16 -4.07 -14.73 -5.26
C ILE A 16 -4.55 -15.14 -6.66
N ALA A 17 -4.19 -16.34 -7.09
CA ALA A 17 -4.61 -16.84 -8.40
C ALA A 17 -6.13 -16.89 -8.53
N ALA A 18 -6.81 -17.38 -7.51
CA ALA A 18 -8.27 -17.45 -7.48
C ALA A 18 -8.90 -16.06 -7.58
N GLU A 19 -8.38 -15.09 -6.82
CA GLU A 19 -8.88 -13.72 -6.86
C GLU A 19 -8.63 -13.05 -8.23
N LEU A 20 -7.48 -13.33 -8.84
CA LEU A 20 -7.15 -12.76 -10.14
C LEU A 20 -7.99 -13.38 -11.25
N ASP A 21 -8.37 -14.66 -11.16
CA ASP A 21 -9.30 -15.28 -12.11
C ASP A 21 -10.66 -14.61 -12.05
N ILE A 22 -11.15 -14.31 -10.87
CA ILE A 22 -12.38 -13.55 -10.70
C ILE A 22 -12.25 -12.17 -11.33
N THR A 23 -11.10 -11.52 -11.17
CA THR A 23 -10.82 -10.19 -11.71
C THR A 23 -10.95 -10.14 -13.24
N LYS A 24 -10.59 -11.21 -13.95
CA LYS A 24 -10.73 -11.29 -15.41
C LYS A 24 -12.18 -11.14 -15.87
N ASN A 25 -13.11 -11.57 -15.05
CA ASN A 25 -14.54 -11.56 -15.38
C ASN A 25 -15.27 -10.36 -14.76
N GLU A 26 -14.57 -9.56 -13.97
CA GLU A 26 -15.16 -8.38 -13.37
C GLU A 26 -15.33 -7.25 -14.37
N LYS A 27 -16.35 -6.43 -14.14
CA LYS A 27 -16.52 -5.16 -14.83
C LYS A 27 -15.32 -4.27 -14.54
N LYS A 28 -14.77 -3.64 -15.57
CA LYS A 28 -13.69 -2.69 -15.39
C LYS A 28 -14.23 -1.35 -14.89
N TYR A 29 -13.59 -0.82 -13.87
CA TYR A 29 -13.93 0.46 -13.31
C TYR A 29 -12.87 1.50 -13.68
N SER A 30 -13.27 2.76 -13.71
CA SER A 30 -12.37 3.89 -13.91
C SER A 30 -12.34 4.74 -12.64
N PRO A 31 -11.31 5.58 -12.46
CA PRO A 31 -11.29 6.47 -11.29
C PRO A 31 -12.53 7.35 -11.16
N GLY A 32 -13.11 7.76 -12.30
CA GLY A 32 -14.30 8.60 -12.31
C GLY A 32 -15.61 7.85 -12.06
N SER A 33 -15.66 6.55 -12.34
CA SER A 33 -16.90 5.77 -12.14
C SER A 33 -17.00 5.19 -10.73
N ASN A 34 -15.93 4.59 -10.23
CA ASN A 34 -15.87 4.07 -8.87
C ASN A 34 -14.41 3.98 -8.45
N PHE A 35 -13.96 4.97 -7.71
CA PHE A 35 -12.56 5.10 -7.34
C PHE A 35 -12.07 3.94 -6.48
N ALA A 36 -12.88 3.53 -5.50
CA ALA A 36 -12.51 2.42 -4.61
C ALA A 36 -12.33 1.12 -5.38
N LYS A 37 -13.29 0.77 -6.23
CA LYS A 37 -13.20 -0.45 -7.01
C LYS A 37 -12.09 -0.39 -8.05
N TRP A 38 -11.86 0.79 -8.62
CA TRP A 38 -10.74 1.00 -9.53
C TRP A 38 -9.41 0.72 -8.82
N MET A 39 -9.22 1.25 -7.62
CA MET A 39 -7.99 1.02 -6.85
C MET A 39 -7.80 -0.46 -6.54
N LEU A 40 -8.86 -1.14 -6.12
CA LEU A 40 -8.79 -2.57 -5.84
C LEU A 40 -8.38 -3.36 -7.08
N GLN A 41 -8.94 -3.01 -8.23
CA GLN A 41 -8.57 -3.65 -9.50
C GLN A 41 -7.13 -3.36 -9.90
N GLU A 42 -6.65 -2.14 -9.67
CA GLU A 42 -5.27 -1.78 -9.96
C GLU A 42 -4.27 -2.53 -9.07
N ILE A 43 -4.61 -2.73 -7.81
CA ILE A 43 -3.78 -3.54 -6.91
C ILE A 43 -3.73 -4.99 -7.40
N LYS A 44 -4.86 -5.57 -7.77
CA LYS A 44 -4.92 -6.93 -8.31
C LYS A 44 -4.12 -7.05 -9.60
N ARG A 45 -4.21 -6.05 -10.49
CA ARG A 45 -3.44 -6.00 -11.72
C ARG A 45 -1.94 -5.91 -11.44
N LEU A 46 -1.55 -5.12 -10.44
CA LEU A 46 -0.16 -5.02 -10.01
C LEU A 46 0.37 -6.39 -9.56
N ILE A 47 -0.39 -7.08 -8.72
CA ILE A 47 -0.04 -8.43 -8.28
C ILE A 47 0.14 -9.37 -9.48
N LEU A 48 -0.81 -9.34 -10.41
CA LEU A 48 -0.75 -10.16 -11.61
C LEU A 48 0.50 -9.86 -12.45
N ASN A 49 0.81 -8.60 -12.65
CA ASN A 49 1.96 -8.18 -13.42
C ASN A 49 3.28 -8.64 -12.78
N ILE A 50 3.37 -8.57 -11.47
CA ILE A 50 4.54 -9.07 -10.75
C ILE A 50 4.65 -10.59 -10.90
N MET A 51 3.52 -11.29 -10.74
CA MET A 51 3.48 -12.74 -10.89
C MET A 51 3.90 -13.20 -12.28
N SER A 52 3.53 -12.45 -13.30
CA SER A 52 3.85 -12.80 -14.69
C SER A 52 5.30 -12.44 -15.08
N GLY A 53 6.05 -11.81 -14.18
CA GLY A 53 7.44 -11.45 -14.44
C GLY A 53 7.62 -10.28 -15.39
N SER A 54 6.65 -9.38 -15.47
CA SER A 54 6.76 -8.17 -16.28
C SER A 54 8.00 -7.37 -15.92
N ARG A 55 8.76 -6.94 -16.92
CA ARG A 55 9.97 -6.13 -16.71
C ARG A 55 9.65 -4.72 -16.23
N SER A 56 8.52 -4.19 -16.69
CA SER A 56 8.07 -2.86 -16.31
C SER A 56 6.75 -2.99 -15.58
N VAL A 57 6.79 -2.77 -14.28
CA VAL A 57 5.61 -2.85 -13.42
C VAL A 57 5.30 -1.44 -12.92
N ASN A 58 4.07 -0.99 -13.17
CA ASN A 58 3.62 0.30 -12.72
C ASN A 58 3.17 0.21 -11.27
N THR A 59 3.90 0.85 -10.37
CA THR A 59 3.60 0.86 -8.94
C THR A 59 2.93 2.15 -8.47
N GLU A 60 2.46 2.98 -9.38
CA GLU A 60 1.84 4.27 -9.04
C GLU A 60 0.65 4.14 -8.11
N ILE A 61 -0.10 3.05 -8.21
CA ILE A 61 -1.22 2.80 -7.32
C ILE A 61 -0.80 2.80 -5.84
N LEU A 62 0.43 2.40 -5.56
CA LEU A 62 0.94 2.36 -4.19
C LEU A 62 1.23 3.76 -3.63
N ASP A 63 1.35 4.76 -4.48
CA ASP A 63 1.58 6.14 -4.05
C ASP A 63 0.38 6.74 -3.32
N TYR A 64 -0.80 6.17 -3.50
CA TYR A 64 -1.99 6.59 -2.76
C TYR A 64 -2.01 6.11 -1.31
N PHE A 65 -1.13 5.17 -0.97
CA PHE A 65 -1.13 4.54 0.34
C PHE A 65 -0.14 5.21 1.29
N HIS A 66 -0.60 5.45 2.50
CA HIS A 66 0.17 6.08 3.57
C HIS A 66 0.12 5.20 4.81
N PRO A 67 1.22 5.12 5.58
CA PRO A 67 1.21 4.32 6.80
C PRO A 67 0.23 4.92 7.82
N MET A 68 -0.54 4.07 8.46
CA MET A 68 -1.44 4.47 9.54
C MET A 68 -0.64 4.58 10.85
N PRO A 69 -0.65 5.76 11.50
CA PRO A 69 0.08 5.93 12.76
C PRO A 69 -0.40 4.96 13.84
N GLY A 70 0.53 4.42 14.61
CA GLY A 70 0.23 3.56 15.74
C GLY A 70 -0.25 2.16 15.39
N THR A 71 -0.17 1.75 14.12
CA THR A 71 -0.62 0.43 13.68
C THR A 71 0.50 -0.57 13.52
N GLU A 72 1.75 -0.17 13.74
CA GLU A 72 2.87 -1.10 13.63
C GLU A 72 2.79 -2.13 14.76
N ASN A 73 2.83 -3.40 14.37
CA ASN A 73 2.75 -4.53 15.30
C ASN A 73 3.72 -5.63 14.87
N ASN A 74 4.72 -5.91 15.71
CA ASN A 74 5.76 -6.92 15.44
C ASN A 74 6.47 -6.73 14.10
N GLY A 75 6.72 -5.48 13.72
CA GLY A 75 7.35 -5.15 12.43
C GLY A 75 6.38 -5.12 11.26
N ASN A 76 5.12 -5.46 11.47
CA ASN A 76 4.08 -5.38 10.45
C ASN A 76 3.39 -4.03 10.51
N ARG A 77 3.16 -3.43 9.35
CA ARG A 77 2.51 -2.12 9.24
C ARG A 77 1.18 -2.24 8.53
N THR A 78 0.37 -1.21 8.72
CA THR A 78 -0.89 -1.02 7.99
C THR A 78 -0.80 0.27 7.20
N TRP A 79 -1.23 0.22 5.94
CA TRP A 79 -1.31 1.38 5.06
C TRP A 79 -2.75 1.62 4.67
N MET A 80 -3.08 2.88 4.41
CA MET A 80 -4.41 3.25 3.96
C MET A 80 -4.36 4.21 2.79
N ALA A 81 -5.39 4.15 1.96
CA ALA A 81 -5.61 5.09 0.87
C ALA A 81 -7.06 5.57 0.93
N ALA A 82 -7.26 6.87 1.08
CA ALA A 82 -8.61 7.44 1.10
C ALA A 82 -9.28 7.28 -0.27
N THR A 83 -10.50 6.80 -0.28
CA THR A 83 -11.28 6.59 -1.50
C THR A 83 -12.53 7.45 -1.56
N GLY A 84 -12.84 8.14 -0.48
CA GLY A 84 -13.98 9.02 -0.37
C GLY A 84 -14.05 9.59 1.03
N GLU A 85 -15.12 10.31 1.30
CA GLU A 85 -15.38 10.82 2.64
C GLU A 85 -15.73 9.63 3.54
N ASP A 86 -14.99 9.44 4.60
CA ASP A 86 -15.16 8.31 5.55
C ASP A 86 -14.98 6.92 4.93
N GLU A 87 -14.34 6.84 3.77
CA GLU A 87 -14.07 5.56 3.12
C GLU A 87 -12.60 5.46 2.73
N TYR A 88 -12.00 4.30 2.96
CA TYR A 88 -10.61 4.06 2.59
C TYR A 88 -10.35 2.58 2.34
N ILE A 89 -9.28 2.30 1.60
CA ILE A 89 -8.76 0.95 1.45
C ILE A 89 -7.59 0.79 2.41
N GLU A 90 -7.60 -0.32 3.13
CA GLU A 90 -6.57 -0.68 4.09
C GLU A 90 -5.77 -1.86 3.57
N ILE A 91 -4.45 -1.75 3.60
CA ILE A 91 -3.54 -2.88 3.38
C ILE A 91 -2.86 -3.16 4.71
N LYS A 92 -3.18 -4.28 5.32
CA LYS A 92 -2.65 -4.67 6.62
C LYS A 92 -1.69 -5.84 6.44
N GLN A 93 -0.42 -5.59 6.68
CA GLN A 93 0.61 -6.63 6.63
C GLN A 93 0.37 -7.64 7.76
N THR A 94 0.38 -8.92 7.40
CA THR A 94 0.17 -10.01 8.36
C THR A 94 1.38 -10.92 8.48
N GLY A 95 2.38 -10.71 7.64
CA GLY A 95 3.63 -11.48 7.65
C GLY A 95 4.58 -10.93 6.60
N ASP A 96 5.71 -11.59 6.42
CA ASP A 96 6.72 -11.14 5.45
C ASP A 96 6.22 -11.20 4.00
N LYS A 97 5.30 -12.11 3.72
CA LYS A 97 4.78 -12.36 2.38
C LYS A 97 3.27 -12.38 2.34
N SER A 98 2.63 -11.69 3.27
CA SER A 98 1.17 -11.70 3.35
C SER A 98 0.62 -10.37 3.83
N PHE A 99 -0.54 -10.01 3.30
CA PHE A 99 -1.33 -8.89 3.79
C PHE A 99 -2.82 -9.15 3.53
N ASN A 100 -3.64 -8.41 4.24
CA ASN A 100 -5.08 -8.38 3.99
C ASN A 100 -5.44 -7.03 3.39
N ILE A 101 -6.33 -7.03 2.41
CA ILE A 101 -6.90 -5.81 1.85
C ILE A 101 -8.34 -5.70 2.30
N THR A 102 -8.71 -4.53 2.82
CA THR A 102 -10.05 -4.27 3.31
C THR A 102 -10.54 -2.94 2.77
N LEU A 103 -11.75 -2.92 2.25
CA LEU A 103 -12.45 -1.66 1.97
C LEU A 103 -13.22 -1.29 3.21
N VAL A 104 -12.86 -0.18 3.84
CA VAL A 104 -13.50 0.32 5.06
C VAL A 104 -14.40 1.47 4.67
N GLY A 105 -15.70 1.25 4.76
CA GLY A 105 -16.69 2.26 4.47
C GLY A 105 -17.22 2.93 5.73
N ARG A 106 -18.19 3.80 5.52
CA ARG A 106 -18.91 4.50 6.58
C ARG A 106 -19.51 3.54 7.59
N ASP A 107 -20.06 2.43 7.09
CA ASP A 107 -20.56 1.35 7.93
C ASP A 107 -19.48 0.30 8.13
N LYS A 108 -18.76 0.44 9.24
CA LYS A 108 -17.66 -0.45 9.59
C LYS A 108 -18.09 -1.91 9.83
N ARG A 109 -19.37 -2.20 9.85
CA ARG A 109 -19.90 -3.55 10.08
C ARG A 109 -19.73 -4.47 8.87
N LEU A 110 -19.64 -3.90 7.68
CA LEU A 110 -19.56 -4.66 6.42
C LEU A 110 -18.14 -4.76 5.89
N ARG A 111 -17.17 -4.87 6.77
CA ARG A 111 -15.78 -5.07 6.38
C ARG A 111 -15.56 -6.48 5.85
N LYS A 112 -15.01 -6.57 4.66
CA LYS A 112 -14.54 -7.84 4.11
C LYS A 112 -13.04 -7.76 3.95
N GLU A 113 -12.31 -8.55 4.71
CA GLU A 113 -10.87 -8.68 4.56
C GLU A 113 -10.56 -9.76 3.54
N THR A 114 -9.77 -9.41 2.53
CA THR A 114 -9.32 -10.36 1.53
C THR A 114 -7.84 -10.63 1.73
N PRO A 115 -7.46 -11.86 2.07
CA PRO A 115 -6.06 -12.20 2.29
C PRO A 115 -5.33 -12.45 0.97
N TYR A 116 -4.09 -12.01 0.92
CA TYR A 116 -3.18 -12.26 -0.18
C TYR A 116 -1.83 -12.69 0.38
N SER A 117 -1.19 -13.65 -0.28
CA SER A 117 0.12 -14.12 0.16
C SER A 117 0.94 -14.57 -1.05
N GLY A 118 2.25 -14.58 -0.89
CA GLY A 118 3.18 -15.06 -1.89
C GLY A 118 4.27 -14.05 -2.23
N VAL A 119 5.09 -14.41 -3.21
CA VAL A 119 6.24 -13.61 -3.60
C VAL A 119 5.85 -12.23 -4.13
N ALA A 120 4.78 -12.17 -4.92
CA ALA A 120 4.28 -10.88 -5.44
C ALA A 120 3.86 -9.96 -4.32
N VAL A 121 3.20 -10.50 -3.29
CA VAL A 121 2.79 -9.73 -2.12
C VAL A 121 4.01 -9.22 -1.34
N ALA A 122 5.03 -10.07 -1.17
CA ALA A 122 6.28 -9.67 -0.53
C ALA A 122 6.93 -8.48 -1.28
N THR A 123 6.89 -8.50 -2.60
CA THR A 123 7.40 -7.42 -3.44
C THR A 123 6.64 -6.12 -3.20
N ILE A 124 5.33 -6.19 -3.10
CA ILE A 124 4.49 -5.01 -2.82
C ILE A 124 4.77 -4.46 -1.42
N ILE A 125 4.87 -5.35 -0.42
CA ILE A 125 5.22 -4.96 0.95
C ILE A 125 6.55 -4.23 0.98
N LYS A 126 7.55 -4.75 0.26
CA LYS A 126 8.86 -4.11 0.15
C LYS A 126 8.75 -2.72 -0.45
N SER A 127 7.99 -2.56 -1.53
CA SER A 127 7.77 -1.26 -2.17
C SER A 127 7.09 -0.27 -1.23
N LEU A 128 6.05 -0.70 -0.53
CA LEU A 128 5.36 0.13 0.46
C LEU A 128 6.29 0.54 1.59
N SER A 129 7.09 -0.40 2.08
CA SER A 129 8.04 -0.14 3.17
C SER A 129 9.14 0.84 2.75
N GLU A 130 9.65 0.72 1.54
CA GLU A 130 10.65 1.64 1.00
C GLU A 130 10.08 3.04 0.82
N LYS A 131 8.86 3.16 0.30
CA LYS A 131 8.17 4.45 0.17
C LYS A 131 7.92 5.08 1.53
N THR A 132 7.51 4.29 2.51
CA THR A 132 7.31 4.76 3.88
C THR A 132 8.60 5.28 4.49
N ALA A 133 9.69 4.54 4.36
CA ALA A 133 10.99 4.95 4.86
C ALA A 133 11.45 6.27 4.21
N ALA A 134 11.27 6.42 2.91
CA ALA A 134 11.61 7.63 2.19
C ALA A 134 10.79 8.83 2.69
N LEU A 135 9.48 8.65 2.91
CA LEU A 135 8.60 9.69 3.44
C LEU A 135 8.98 10.08 4.86
N GLU A 136 9.29 9.12 5.72
CA GLU A 136 9.71 9.36 7.09
C GLU A 136 11.02 10.14 7.13
N THR A 137 11.99 9.76 6.30
CA THR A 137 13.27 10.47 6.19
C THR A 137 13.05 11.90 5.71
N HIS A 138 12.24 12.08 4.68
CA HIS A 138 11.93 13.42 4.15
C HIS A 138 11.24 14.29 5.20
N SER A 139 10.27 13.73 5.92
CA SER A 139 9.57 14.45 6.99
C SER A 139 10.51 14.85 8.11
N ALA A 140 11.42 13.94 8.52
CA ALA A 140 12.43 14.24 9.53
C ALA A 140 13.35 15.37 9.08
N ASP A 141 13.83 15.33 7.85
CA ASP A 141 14.67 16.38 7.27
C ASP A 141 13.93 17.71 7.22
N THR A 142 12.67 17.70 6.82
CA THR A 142 11.84 18.91 6.77
C THR A 142 11.65 19.51 8.14
N VAL A 143 11.37 18.70 9.15
CA VAL A 143 11.21 19.14 10.52
C VAL A 143 12.51 19.74 11.04
N LEU A 144 13.64 19.08 10.78
CA LEU A 144 14.95 19.57 11.19
C LEU A 144 15.27 20.91 10.55
N ARG A 145 15.03 21.03 9.23
CA ARG A 145 15.22 22.30 8.50
C ARG A 145 14.36 23.41 9.08
N LYS A 146 13.11 23.13 9.37
CA LYS A 146 12.21 24.11 10.00
C LYS A 146 12.71 24.56 11.36
N LYS A 147 13.19 23.61 12.17
CA LYS A 147 13.76 23.94 13.48
C LYS A 147 14.99 24.85 13.35
N LEU A 148 15.87 24.55 12.40
CA LEU A 148 17.04 25.38 12.14
C LEU A 148 16.67 26.78 11.68
N VAL A 149 15.74 26.89 10.72
CA VAL A 149 15.28 28.17 10.23
C VAL A 149 14.62 28.97 11.34
N ASN A 150 13.76 28.37 12.14
CA ASN A 150 13.09 29.02 13.26
C ASN A 150 14.10 29.52 14.28
N SER A 151 15.14 28.76 14.57
CA SER A 151 16.21 29.17 15.47
C SER A 151 16.93 30.41 14.93
N ILE A 152 17.25 30.43 13.66
CA ILE A 152 17.89 31.57 13.02
C ILE A 152 16.98 32.81 13.06
N VAL A 153 15.71 32.64 12.73
CA VAL A 153 14.74 33.74 12.74
C VAL A 153 14.57 34.30 14.15
N ILE A 154 14.45 33.44 15.15
CA ILE A 154 14.32 33.86 16.54
C ILE A 154 15.55 34.64 16.99
N ASN A 155 16.74 34.14 16.68
CA ASN A 155 17.98 34.85 17.01
C ASN A 155 18.05 36.21 16.35
N ASN A 156 17.70 36.29 15.07
CA ASN A 156 17.67 37.56 14.34
C ASN A 156 16.62 38.51 14.87
N THR A 157 15.47 37.99 15.25
CA THR A 157 14.37 38.76 15.85
C THR A 157 14.80 39.36 17.19
N ASP A 158 15.41 38.55 18.03
CA ASP A 158 15.95 39.03 19.31
C ASP A 158 16.96 40.15 19.11
N PHE A 159 17.79 40.02 18.10
CA PHE A 159 18.74 41.04 17.71
C PHE A 159 18.08 42.35 17.28
N ASN A 160 17.02 42.23 16.49
CA ASN A 160 16.35 43.35 15.85
C ASN A 160 15.42 44.12 16.78
N TYR A 161 14.88 43.46 17.80
CA TYR A 161 13.93 44.07 18.74
C TYR A 161 14.56 44.60 20.01
N GLU A 162 15.82 44.33 20.18
CA GLU A 162 16.57 44.93 21.25
C GLU A 162 17.21 46.26 20.81
#